data_890e9377eb26eae00ffe65af8e83cb1f
#
_entry.id   890e9377eb26eae00ffe65af8e83cb1f
#
_cell.length_a   1.000
_cell.length_b   1.000
_cell.length_c   1.000
_cell.angle_alpha   90.00
_cell.angle_beta   90.00
_cell.angle_gamma   90.00
#
_symmetry.space_group_name_H-M   'P 1'
#
loop_
_entity.id
_entity.type
_entity.pdbx_description
1 polymer ?
#
loop_
_entity_poly.entity_id
_entity_poly.type
_entity_poly.pdbx_seq_one_letter_code
_entity_poly.pdbx_strand_id
1 'polypeptide(L)'
;MTCINLPARTGQQFSISHGDYEAVITELGATMRKLTYKGEDLTVALGPDDLVTCCHGQILIPFPNRIEGGEYTFEGKTYSLPIDEHDRNTAIHGYGYRSFWKLISLAEDAVTLAWRSPNMVGYPFDLYVTATYSLADDGMHLTVSAYNNGDTNAPWALAIHPWLANSLNGYGDEIDEHNAKCSLTLPARTHVTVDENLIPTGTEPVDGTKYDLREDTLLTEQPFDDAWTDLEHAEDGSVTAVFTRADGKKVRVGGDETITSFQVCTGTKFPAFQHPAGVAVEPQTAYANAFNPGNELIVIKPGEATSTSLFLGMAE
;
A
#
# COMPACT_ATOMS: atom_id res chain seq x y z
N MET A 1 -22.23 -18.83 -32.88
CA MET A 1 -21.53 -17.78 -32.13
C MET A 1 -20.44 -18.45 -31.29
N THR A 2 -19.21 -18.17 -31.56
CA THR A 2 -18.11 -18.65 -30.72
C THR A 2 -18.16 -17.86 -29.42
N CYS A 3 -18.44 -18.52 -28.29
CA CYS A 3 -18.34 -17.87 -26.99
C CYS A 3 -16.86 -17.56 -26.74
N ILE A 4 -16.50 -16.28 -26.73
CA ILE A 4 -15.18 -15.84 -26.31
C ILE A 4 -15.18 -15.92 -24.78
N ASN A 5 -14.35 -16.77 -24.20
CA ASN A 5 -14.13 -16.80 -22.76
C ASN A 5 -13.15 -15.66 -22.42
N LEU A 6 -13.68 -14.55 -21.96
CA LEU A 6 -12.86 -13.37 -21.59
C LEU A 6 -12.12 -13.66 -20.28
N PRO A 7 -10.85 -13.27 -20.15
CA PRO A 7 -10.20 -13.28 -18.84
C PRO A 7 -10.86 -12.28 -17.90
N ALA A 8 -10.73 -12.49 -16.58
CA ALA A 8 -11.16 -11.52 -15.59
C ALA A 8 -10.43 -10.16 -15.82
N ARG A 9 -11.06 -9.05 -15.43
CA ARG A 9 -10.46 -7.70 -15.58
C ARG A 9 -9.13 -7.56 -14.87
N THR A 10 -8.97 -8.24 -13.74
CA THR A 10 -7.74 -8.23 -12.95
C THR A 10 -6.74 -9.33 -13.38
N GLY A 11 -7.02 -10.03 -14.49
CA GLY A 11 -6.17 -11.10 -15.01
C GLY A 11 -6.35 -12.42 -14.28
N GLN A 12 -5.32 -13.25 -14.28
CA GLN A 12 -5.33 -14.52 -13.56
C GLN A 12 -5.44 -14.29 -12.05
N GLN A 13 -6.05 -15.27 -11.38
CA GLN A 13 -6.30 -15.26 -9.95
C GLN A 13 -5.49 -16.40 -9.32
N PHE A 14 -4.64 -16.06 -8.37
CA PHE A 14 -3.75 -17.00 -7.67
C PHE A 14 -4.23 -17.16 -6.23
N SER A 15 -4.82 -18.30 -5.93
CA SER A 15 -5.26 -18.64 -4.56
C SER A 15 -4.15 -19.38 -3.84
N ILE A 16 -3.84 -18.94 -2.64
CA ILE A 16 -2.89 -19.57 -1.71
C ILE A 16 -3.57 -19.76 -0.36
N SER A 17 -3.17 -20.77 0.39
CA SER A 17 -3.73 -21.09 1.71
C SER A 17 -2.70 -21.68 2.66
N HIS A 18 -2.83 -21.36 3.94
CA HIS A 18 -2.06 -21.96 5.04
C HIS A 18 -2.86 -21.92 6.34
N GLY A 19 -3.09 -23.07 6.96
CA GLY A 19 -3.89 -23.16 8.17
C GLY A 19 -5.30 -22.57 8.00
N ASP A 20 -5.61 -21.54 8.78
CA ASP A 20 -6.88 -20.81 8.72
C ASP A 20 -6.85 -19.57 7.78
N TYR A 21 -5.68 -19.28 7.17
CA TYR A 21 -5.53 -18.18 6.24
C TYR A 21 -5.72 -18.58 4.79
N GLU A 22 -6.44 -17.74 4.05
CA GLU A 22 -6.56 -17.84 2.59
C GLU A 22 -6.35 -16.45 1.96
N ALA A 23 -5.65 -16.41 0.83
CA ALA A 23 -5.48 -15.18 0.06
C ALA A 23 -5.68 -15.42 -1.44
N VAL A 24 -6.10 -14.37 -2.14
CA VAL A 24 -6.16 -14.34 -3.60
C VAL A 24 -5.40 -13.15 -4.11
N ILE A 25 -4.38 -13.42 -4.92
CA ILE A 25 -3.52 -12.44 -5.58
C ILE A 25 -3.85 -12.40 -7.06
N THR A 26 -3.82 -11.22 -7.70
CA THR A 26 -4.16 -11.05 -9.12
C THR A 26 -2.95 -10.62 -9.94
N GLU A 27 -3.00 -10.86 -11.26
CA GLU A 27 -1.96 -10.35 -12.18
C GLU A 27 -1.92 -8.83 -12.24
N LEU A 28 -3.09 -8.16 -12.24
CA LEU A 28 -3.12 -6.71 -12.27
C LEU A 28 -2.63 -6.15 -10.94
N GLY A 29 -1.53 -5.39 -10.97
CA GLY A 29 -0.96 -4.70 -9.82
C GLY A 29 -0.36 -5.61 -8.75
N ALA A 30 -0.20 -6.92 -9.02
CA ALA A 30 0.06 -7.93 -8.00
C ALA A 30 -0.87 -7.77 -6.78
N THR A 31 -2.14 -7.45 -7.03
CA THR A 31 -3.12 -7.05 -6.02
C THR A 31 -3.48 -8.19 -5.09
N MET A 32 -3.34 -7.99 -3.79
CA MET A 32 -3.99 -8.82 -2.78
C MET A 32 -5.48 -8.44 -2.72
N ARG A 33 -6.31 -9.05 -3.59
CA ARG A 33 -7.72 -8.71 -3.69
C ARG A 33 -8.58 -9.31 -2.58
N LYS A 34 -8.05 -10.28 -1.85
CA LYS A 34 -8.72 -10.93 -0.72
C LYS A 34 -7.67 -11.52 0.22
N LEU A 35 -7.87 -11.32 1.52
CA LEU A 35 -7.18 -12.04 2.59
C LEU A 35 -8.21 -12.35 3.67
N THR A 36 -8.31 -13.63 4.07
CA THR A 36 -9.24 -14.09 5.10
C THR A 36 -8.51 -14.86 6.19
N TYR A 37 -9.11 -14.86 7.38
CA TYR A 37 -8.77 -15.73 8.49
C TYR A 37 -10.05 -16.42 8.99
N LYS A 38 -10.07 -17.77 9.00
CA LYS A 38 -11.26 -18.57 9.34
C LYS A 38 -12.50 -18.20 8.51
N GLY A 39 -12.27 -17.84 7.24
CA GLY A 39 -13.33 -17.46 6.30
C GLY A 39 -13.84 -16.02 6.47
N GLU A 40 -13.32 -15.24 7.42
CA GLU A 40 -13.66 -13.83 7.58
C GLU A 40 -12.65 -12.92 6.91
N ASP A 41 -13.12 -11.88 6.23
CA ASP A 41 -12.28 -10.92 5.54
C ASP A 41 -11.46 -10.05 6.52
N LEU A 42 -10.12 -10.04 6.37
CA LEU A 42 -9.22 -9.13 7.07
C LEU A 42 -9.02 -7.83 6.28
N THR A 43 -9.10 -7.92 4.96
CA THR A 43 -9.12 -6.77 4.06
C THR A 43 -10.45 -6.74 3.32
N VAL A 44 -10.89 -5.56 2.90
CA VAL A 44 -12.09 -5.44 2.07
C VAL A 44 -11.89 -6.26 0.80
N ALA A 45 -12.78 -7.20 0.49
CA ALA A 45 -12.63 -8.11 -0.62
C ALA A 45 -13.15 -7.50 -1.94
N LEU A 46 -12.45 -7.79 -3.03
CA LEU A 46 -12.86 -7.47 -4.40
C LEU A 46 -13.18 -8.74 -5.19
N GLY A 47 -14.15 -8.67 -6.08
CA GLY A 47 -14.39 -9.70 -7.10
C GLY A 47 -13.35 -9.67 -8.22
N PRO A 48 -13.20 -10.73 -9.02
CA PRO A 48 -12.20 -10.80 -10.08
C PRO A 48 -12.46 -9.80 -11.23
N ASP A 49 -13.70 -9.37 -11.42
CA ASP A 49 -14.14 -8.44 -12.46
C ASP A 49 -14.46 -7.04 -11.91
N ASP A 50 -14.29 -6.83 -10.59
CA ASP A 50 -14.51 -5.54 -10.00
C ASP A 50 -13.46 -4.54 -10.49
N LEU A 51 -13.89 -3.29 -10.61
CA LEU A 51 -12.95 -2.21 -10.86
C LEU A 51 -12.17 -1.95 -9.58
N VAL A 52 -10.84 -2.08 -9.65
CA VAL A 52 -10.00 -1.76 -8.50
C VAL A 52 -9.99 -0.24 -8.33
N THR A 53 -10.74 0.24 -7.34
CA THR A 53 -10.80 1.64 -6.92
C THR A 53 -9.90 1.85 -5.70
N CYS A 54 -9.47 3.10 -5.44
CA CYS A 54 -8.70 3.47 -4.25
C CYS A 54 -7.47 2.59 -4.02
N CYS A 55 -6.81 2.13 -5.09
CA CYS A 55 -5.60 1.29 -5.08
C CYS A 55 -5.65 0.06 -4.18
N HIS A 56 -6.85 -0.46 -3.96
CA HIS A 56 -7.20 -1.51 -3.02
C HIS A 56 -6.33 -2.76 -3.14
N GLY A 57 -5.51 -3.02 -2.10
CA GLY A 57 -4.61 -4.17 -2.01
C GLY A 57 -3.44 -4.18 -3.00
N GLN A 58 -3.17 -3.07 -3.68
CA GLN A 58 -2.16 -2.96 -4.74
C GLN A 58 -0.78 -2.61 -4.20
N ILE A 59 0.26 -2.98 -4.95
CA ILE A 59 1.65 -2.58 -4.72
C ILE A 59 1.91 -1.28 -5.47
N LEU A 60 2.32 -0.25 -4.74
CA LEU A 60 2.56 1.09 -5.24
C LEU A 60 4.06 1.28 -5.46
N ILE A 61 4.50 1.21 -6.70
CA ILE A 61 5.89 1.34 -7.13
C ILE A 61 6.00 2.07 -8.46
N PRO A 62 7.13 2.73 -8.77
CA PRO A 62 8.36 2.91 -7.98
C PRO A 62 8.28 4.03 -6.95
N PHE A 63 7.13 4.62 -6.74
CA PHE A 63 6.84 5.56 -5.66
C PHE A 63 5.40 5.40 -5.19
N PRO A 64 5.14 5.46 -3.87
CA PRO A 64 3.80 5.59 -3.34
C PRO A 64 3.36 7.05 -3.36
N ASN A 65 2.07 7.28 -3.18
CA ASN A 65 1.49 8.59 -3.00
C ASN A 65 1.85 9.57 -4.13
N ARG A 66 1.93 10.87 -3.89
CA ARG A 66 1.97 11.95 -4.88
C ARG A 66 3.39 12.44 -5.17
N ILE A 67 3.62 12.86 -6.42
CA ILE A 67 4.76 13.69 -6.83
C ILE A 67 4.21 15.02 -7.35
N GLU A 68 4.62 16.11 -6.72
CA GLU A 68 4.17 17.48 -7.01
C GLU A 68 4.42 17.87 -8.46
N GLY A 69 3.39 18.38 -9.14
CA GLY A 69 3.47 18.76 -10.56
C GLY A 69 3.85 17.62 -11.50
N GLY A 70 3.93 16.36 -11.01
CA GLY A 70 4.48 15.26 -11.78
C GLY A 70 5.95 15.43 -12.15
N GLU A 71 6.70 16.30 -11.46
CA GLU A 71 8.08 16.58 -11.80
C GLU A 71 9.01 16.28 -10.60
N TYR A 72 10.15 15.68 -10.88
CA TYR A 72 11.20 15.46 -9.89
C TYR A 72 12.59 15.60 -10.50
N THR A 73 13.55 15.94 -9.63
CA THR A 73 14.96 16.02 -10.02
C THR A 73 15.76 14.96 -9.27
N PHE A 74 16.39 14.07 -10.03
CA PHE A 74 17.24 13.01 -9.50
C PHE A 74 18.63 13.08 -10.14
N GLU A 75 19.68 13.14 -9.32
CA GLU A 75 21.08 13.26 -9.76
C GLU A 75 21.30 14.37 -10.81
N GLY A 76 20.66 15.52 -10.62
CA GLY A 76 20.81 16.71 -11.48
C GLY A 76 20.05 16.65 -12.80
N LYS A 77 19.24 15.62 -13.03
CA LYS A 77 18.39 15.51 -14.20
C LYS A 77 16.91 15.58 -13.78
N THR A 78 16.14 16.43 -14.46
CA THR A 78 14.71 16.58 -14.25
C THR A 78 13.92 15.59 -15.12
N TYR A 79 12.90 14.99 -14.53
CA TYR A 79 12.01 14.03 -15.15
C TYR A 79 10.56 14.48 -14.97
N SER A 80 9.73 14.26 -15.99
CA SER A 80 8.31 14.60 -15.96
C SER A 80 7.47 13.33 -16.08
N LEU A 81 6.70 13.05 -15.03
CA LEU A 81 5.73 11.96 -14.94
C LEU A 81 4.39 12.40 -15.53
N PRO A 82 3.56 11.49 -16.03
CA PRO A 82 2.18 11.82 -16.38
C PRO A 82 1.42 12.32 -15.15
N ILE A 83 0.64 13.39 -15.33
CA ILE A 83 -0.33 13.84 -14.34
C ILE A 83 -1.56 12.94 -14.46
N ASP A 84 -1.86 12.18 -13.43
CA ASP A 84 -3.01 11.27 -13.39
C ASP A 84 -3.99 11.55 -12.24
N GLU A 85 -3.65 12.45 -11.34
CA GLU A 85 -4.56 13.10 -10.40
C GLU A 85 -4.69 14.58 -10.78
N HIS A 86 -5.57 14.87 -11.75
CA HIS A 86 -5.68 16.20 -12.36
C HIS A 86 -6.15 17.30 -11.40
N ASP A 87 -7.03 16.97 -10.46
CA ASP A 87 -7.59 17.95 -9.50
C ASP A 87 -6.51 18.52 -8.56
N ARG A 88 -5.43 17.77 -8.33
CA ARG A 88 -4.27 18.18 -7.50
C ARG A 88 -3.02 18.45 -8.31
N ASN A 89 -3.06 18.27 -9.62
CA ASN A 89 -1.89 18.41 -10.49
C ASN A 89 -0.71 17.54 -10.05
N THR A 90 -0.95 16.25 -9.75
CA THR A 90 0.07 15.32 -9.28
C THR A 90 0.15 14.06 -10.13
N ALA A 91 1.34 13.44 -10.19
CA ALA A 91 1.48 12.03 -10.50
C ALA A 91 1.25 11.24 -9.22
N ILE A 92 0.60 10.07 -9.29
CA ILE A 92 0.25 9.30 -8.10
C ILE A 92 0.54 7.80 -8.26
N HIS A 93 1.14 7.19 -7.22
CA HIS A 93 1.33 5.75 -7.01
C HIS A 93 2.17 4.99 -8.06
N GLY A 94 2.82 5.71 -8.98
CA GLY A 94 3.72 5.10 -9.95
C GLY A 94 3.01 4.22 -10.99
N TYR A 95 3.59 3.07 -11.33
CA TYR A 95 3.17 2.27 -12.50
C TYR A 95 2.82 0.83 -12.18
N GLY A 96 3.35 0.27 -11.08
CA GLY A 96 3.21 -1.15 -10.75
C GLY A 96 1.76 -1.58 -10.59
N TYR A 97 0.94 -0.75 -9.96
CA TYR A 97 -0.46 -1.04 -9.67
C TYR A 97 -1.36 -1.08 -10.92
N ARG A 98 -0.97 -0.44 -12.01
CA ARG A 98 -1.68 -0.40 -13.31
C ARG A 98 -1.14 -1.41 -14.32
N SER A 99 -0.14 -2.19 -13.94
CA SER A 99 0.54 -3.13 -14.83
C SER A 99 0.10 -4.56 -14.54
N PHE A 100 0.05 -5.39 -15.57
CA PHE A 100 -0.06 -6.84 -15.38
C PHE A 100 1.31 -7.41 -15.04
N TRP A 101 1.37 -8.13 -13.93
CA TRP A 101 2.56 -8.81 -13.46
C TRP A 101 2.56 -10.26 -13.98
N LYS A 102 3.73 -10.80 -14.19
CA LYS A 102 3.92 -12.13 -14.72
C LYS A 102 4.10 -13.14 -13.60
N LEU A 103 3.35 -14.24 -13.63
CA LEU A 103 3.56 -15.36 -12.72
C LEU A 103 4.96 -15.97 -12.90
N ILE A 104 5.69 -16.12 -11.81
CA ILE A 104 7.00 -16.77 -11.72
C ILE A 104 6.88 -18.15 -11.07
N SER A 105 6.19 -18.23 -9.93
CA SER A 105 5.96 -19.48 -9.21
C SER A 105 4.65 -19.44 -8.44
N LEU A 106 4.03 -20.61 -8.29
CA LEU A 106 2.83 -20.81 -7.47
C LEU A 106 2.98 -22.11 -6.70
N ALA A 107 2.83 -22.05 -5.39
CA ALA A 107 2.73 -23.17 -4.47
C ALA A 107 1.39 -23.11 -3.72
N GLU A 108 1.13 -24.05 -2.81
CA GLU A 108 -0.11 -24.08 -2.03
C GLU A 108 -0.22 -22.84 -1.12
N ASP A 109 0.88 -22.42 -0.54
CA ASP A 109 0.99 -21.35 0.46
C ASP A 109 1.73 -20.09 -0.04
N ALA A 110 2.20 -20.07 -1.29
CA ALA A 110 2.98 -18.94 -1.81
C ALA A 110 2.78 -18.71 -3.31
N VAL A 111 2.85 -17.44 -3.71
CA VAL A 111 2.89 -17.01 -5.12
C VAL A 111 3.92 -15.92 -5.31
N THR A 112 4.73 -16.05 -6.37
CA THR A 112 5.67 -15.01 -6.80
C THR A 112 5.26 -14.47 -8.16
N LEU A 113 5.10 -13.14 -8.22
CA LEU A 113 4.85 -12.38 -9.44
C LEU A 113 6.04 -11.49 -9.74
N ALA A 114 6.25 -11.16 -11.01
CA ALA A 114 7.31 -10.24 -11.43
C ALA A 114 6.79 -9.16 -12.37
N TRP A 115 7.39 -7.98 -12.24
CA TRP A 115 7.21 -6.84 -13.12
C TRP A 115 8.57 -6.30 -13.55
N ARG A 116 8.68 -5.87 -14.79
CA ARG A 116 9.86 -5.13 -15.26
C ARG A 116 9.41 -3.79 -15.77
N SER A 117 10.06 -2.71 -15.32
CA SER A 117 9.75 -1.37 -15.78
C SER A 117 10.19 -1.21 -17.26
N PRO A 118 9.25 -0.99 -18.20
CA PRO A 118 9.58 -0.96 -19.61
C PRO A 118 9.86 0.47 -20.10
N ASN A 119 10.87 1.15 -19.56
CA ASN A 119 11.18 2.54 -19.91
C ASN A 119 9.94 3.45 -19.87
N MET A 120 9.37 3.58 -18.67
CA MET A 120 8.15 4.37 -18.46
C MET A 120 8.41 5.86 -18.66
N VAL A 121 7.40 6.58 -19.12
CA VAL A 121 7.47 8.06 -19.24
C VAL A 121 7.80 8.67 -17.88
N GLY A 122 8.84 9.51 -17.82
CA GLY A 122 9.29 10.13 -16.59
C GLY A 122 10.02 9.19 -15.61
N TYR A 123 10.11 7.88 -15.90
CA TYR A 123 10.84 6.90 -15.08
C TYR A 123 11.61 5.92 -16.00
N PRO A 124 12.72 6.35 -16.61
CA PRO A 124 13.44 5.55 -17.61
C PRO A 124 14.46 4.56 -17.00
N PHE A 125 14.21 4.08 -15.80
CA PHE A 125 15.10 3.14 -15.10
C PHE A 125 14.63 1.69 -15.34
N ASP A 126 15.59 0.79 -15.62
CA ASP A 126 15.30 -0.62 -15.90
C ASP A 126 15.35 -1.45 -14.60
N LEU A 127 14.21 -1.56 -13.94
CA LEU A 127 14.06 -2.37 -12.74
C LEU A 127 13.36 -3.69 -13.05
N TYR A 128 13.88 -4.79 -12.49
CA TYR A 128 13.18 -6.07 -12.40
C TYR A 128 12.71 -6.26 -10.97
N VAL A 129 11.40 -6.31 -10.79
CA VAL A 129 10.76 -6.37 -9.46
C VAL A 129 10.05 -7.70 -9.31
N THR A 130 10.23 -8.34 -8.17
CA THR A 130 9.45 -9.52 -7.76
C THR A 130 8.65 -9.22 -6.51
N ALA A 131 7.43 -9.74 -6.46
CA ALA A 131 6.56 -9.72 -5.28
C ALA A 131 6.21 -11.17 -4.92
N THR A 132 6.65 -11.61 -3.75
CA THR A 132 6.36 -12.94 -3.22
C THR A 132 5.40 -12.79 -2.05
N TYR A 133 4.18 -13.27 -2.22
CA TYR A 133 3.21 -13.46 -1.15
C TYR A 133 3.32 -14.86 -0.62
N SER A 134 3.37 -15.01 0.69
CA SER A 134 3.30 -16.30 1.38
C SER A 134 2.40 -16.20 2.59
N LEU A 135 1.76 -17.31 2.94
CA LEU A 135 0.95 -17.45 4.15
C LEU A 135 1.67 -18.34 5.16
N ALA A 136 1.61 -17.95 6.43
CA ALA A 136 2.14 -18.68 7.57
C ALA A 136 1.12 -18.68 8.73
N ASP A 137 1.45 -19.29 9.86
CA ASP A 137 0.55 -19.39 11.03
C ASP A 137 0.16 -18.00 11.58
N ASP A 138 1.00 -17.00 11.36
CA ASP A 138 0.84 -15.64 11.87
C ASP A 138 0.26 -14.66 10.83
N GLY A 139 -0.01 -15.10 9.59
CA GLY A 139 -0.64 -14.29 8.54
C GLY A 139 0.04 -14.31 7.19
N MET A 140 -0.24 -13.27 6.41
CA MET A 140 0.37 -13.02 5.12
C MET A 140 1.69 -12.28 5.28
N HIS A 141 2.70 -12.75 4.57
CA HIS A 141 3.99 -12.08 4.37
C HIS A 141 4.14 -11.73 2.89
N LEU A 142 4.61 -10.52 2.63
CA LEU A 142 4.93 -10.04 1.29
C LEU A 142 6.37 -9.56 1.27
N THR A 143 7.19 -10.15 0.41
CA THR A 143 8.53 -9.62 0.12
C THR A 143 8.55 -9.04 -1.28
N VAL A 144 8.89 -7.75 -1.39
CA VAL A 144 9.09 -7.07 -2.67
C VAL A 144 10.57 -6.78 -2.84
N SER A 145 11.17 -7.35 -3.88
CA SER A 145 12.57 -7.14 -4.23
C SER A 145 12.69 -6.43 -5.57
N ALA A 146 13.50 -5.38 -5.65
CA ALA A 146 13.77 -4.63 -6.86
C ALA A 146 15.25 -4.71 -7.20
N TYR A 147 15.58 -5.17 -8.40
CA TYR A 147 16.93 -5.26 -8.95
C TYR A 147 17.09 -4.22 -10.07
N ASN A 148 18.15 -3.41 -10.00
CA ASN A 148 18.48 -2.45 -11.03
C ASN A 148 19.31 -3.10 -12.15
N ASN A 149 18.65 -3.40 -13.27
CA ASN A 149 19.28 -3.96 -14.48
C ASN A 149 19.80 -2.88 -15.43
N GLY A 150 19.62 -1.59 -15.08
CA GLY A 150 20.11 -0.45 -15.85
C GLY A 150 21.58 -0.13 -15.58
N ASP A 151 22.04 0.96 -16.17
CA ASP A 151 23.42 1.47 -16.09
C ASP A 151 23.55 2.74 -15.25
N THR A 152 22.45 3.23 -14.67
CA THR A 152 22.39 4.41 -13.82
C THR A 152 21.69 4.07 -12.50
N ASN A 153 21.93 4.85 -11.45
CA ASN A 153 21.17 4.75 -10.21
C ASN A 153 19.68 4.96 -10.47
N ALA A 154 18.83 4.27 -9.73
CA ALA A 154 17.37 4.37 -9.83
C ALA A 154 16.77 4.81 -8.48
N PRO A 155 15.94 5.87 -8.45
CA PRO A 155 15.19 6.24 -7.25
C PRO A 155 14.06 5.24 -7.04
N TRP A 156 13.85 4.82 -5.79
CA TRP A 156 12.86 3.79 -5.46
C TRP A 156 12.15 4.09 -4.15
N ALA A 157 10.86 3.94 -4.16
CA ALA A 157 10.04 3.84 -2.96
C ALA A 157 8.86 2.89 -3.21
N LEU A 158 8.33 2.32 -2.13
CA LEU A 158 7.32 1.27 -2.15
C LEU A 158 6.28 1.52 -1.05
N ALA A 159 5.02 1.18 -1.34
CA ALA A 159 3.98 0.91 -0.35
C ALA A 159 3.10 -0.25 -0.79
N ILE A 160 2.31 -0.79 0.16
CA ILE A 160 1.10 -1.56 -0.13
C ILE A 160 -0.11 -0.77 0.37
N HIS A 161 -1.26 -0.96 -0.28
CA HIS A 161 -2.48 -0.19 0.02
C HIS A 161 -3.64 -1.08 0.51
N PRO A 162 -3.50 -1.81 1.63
CA PRO A 162 -4.57 -2.65 2.16
C PRO A 162 -5.66 -1.78 2.79
N TRP A 163 -6.90 -2.01 2.41
CA TRP A 163 -8.07 -1.53 3.14
C TRP A 163 -8.46 -2.59 4.17
N LEU A 164 -8.15 -2.32 5.44
CA LEU A 164 -8.46 -3.24 6.54
C LEU A 164 -9.97 -3.23 6.78
N ALA A 165 -10.60 -4.41 6.70
CA ALA A 165 -12.06 -4.53 6.76
C ALA A 165 -12.58 -4.15 8.16
N ASN A 166 -13.61 -3.30 8.20
CA ASN A 166 -14.22 -2.81 9.44
C ASN A 166 -15.36 -3.71 9.98
N SER A 167 -15.55 -4.92 9.47
CA SER A 167 -16.64 -5.87 9.70
C SER A 167 -17.95 -5.63 8.93
N LEU A 168 -18.07 -4.53 8.20
CA LEU A 168 -19.13 -4.38 7.20
C LEU A 168 -18.68 -4.99 5.87
N ASN A 169 -19.63 -5.32 5.01
CA ASN A 169 -19.36 -5.77 3.66
C ASN A 169 -19.78 -4.71 2.65
N GLY A 170 -18.95 -4.52 1.62
CA GLY A 170 -19.30 -3.72 0.45
C GLY A 170 -18.94 -2.24 0.57
N TYR A 171 -19.82 -1.41 0.03
CA TYR A 171 -19.71 0.04 -0.08
C TYR A 171 -21.02 0.68 0.39
N GLY A 172 -20.97 1.86 1.01
CA GLY A 172 -22.21 2.52 1.42
C GLY A 172 -22.00 3.74 2.30
N ASP A 173 -23.12 4.41 2.60
CA ASP A 173 -23.13 5.65 3.39
C ASP A 173 -22.90 5.42 4.90
N GLU A 174 -23.07 4.18 5.38
CA GLU A 174 -22.92 3.84 6.80
C GLU A 174 -21.46 3.60 7.21
N ILE A 175 -20.52 3.61 6.26
CA ILE A 175 -19.13 3.22 6.49
C ILE A 175 -18.44 4.20 7.43
N ASP A 176 -18.64 5.52 7.25
CA ASP A 176 -18.04 6.52 8.13
C ASP A 176 -18.44 6.33 9.60
N GLU A 177 -19.74 6.11 9.88
CA GLU A 177 -20.22 5.86 11.23
C GLU A 177 -19.68 4.56 11.82
N HIS A 178 -19.39 3.57 10.97
CA HIS A 178 -18.82 2.30 11.39
C HIS A 178 -17.32 2.39 11.62
N ASN A 179 -16.59 3.06 10.73
CA ASN A 179 -15.17 3.34 10.88
C ASN A 179 -14.89 4.16 12.15
N ALA A 180 -15.80 5.08 12.53
CA ALA A 180 -15.70 5.84 13.77
C ALA A 180 -15.71 5.00 15.05
N LYS A 181 -16.16 3.74 14.98
CA LYS A 181 -16.16 2.77 16.11
C LYS A 181 -14.92 1.86 16.09
N CYS A 182 -14.11 1.95 15.04
CA CYS A 182 -12.85 1.27 14.97
C CYS A 182 -11.76 2.14 15.63
N SER A 183 -10.66 1.51 16.02
CA SER A 183 -9.50 2.22 16.55
C SER A 183 -8.22 1.78 15.85
N LEU A 184 -7.19 2.61 15.99
CA LEU A 184 -5.88 2.37 15.42
C LEU A 184 -4.80 2.66 16.44
N THR A 185 -3.83 1.76 16.56
CA THR A 185 -2.55 2.00 17.21
C THR A 185 -1.47 2.10 16.12
N LEU A 186 -0.74 3.20 16.11
CA LEU A 186 0.34 3.47 15.16
C LEU A 186 1.56 4.02 15.90
N PRO A 187 2.69 3.29 15.96
CA PRO A 187 3.86 3.67 16.75
C PRO A 187 4.71 4.72 16.04
N ALA A 188 4.17 5.93 15.89
CA ALA A 188 4.81 7.04 15.21
C ALA A 188 4.80 8.30 16.08
N ARG A 189 5.88 9.08 16.02
CA ARG A 189 6.05 10.30 16.84
C ARG A 189 5.75 11.57 16.08
N THR A 190 5.70 11.50 14.75
CA THR A 190 5.66 12.67 13.88
C THR A 190 4.58 12.51 12.81
N HIS A 191 3.75 13.54 12.66
CA HIS A 191 2.77 13.69 11.60
C HIS A 191 3.38 14.51 10.44
N VAL A 192 3.11 14.14 9.21
CA VAL A 192 3.52 14.87 8.00
C VAL A 192 2.46 15.89 7.65
N THR A 193 2.79 17.18 7.75
CA THR A 193 1.87 18.25 7.36
C THR A 193 1.82 18.42 5.84
N VAL A 194 0.65 18.71 5.30
CA VAL A 194 0.42 18.80 3.87
C VAL A 194 -0.31 20.10 3.50
N ASP A 195 -0.17 20.52 2.24
CA ASP A 195 -0.97 21.58 1.65
C ASP A 195 -2.36 21.08 1.15
N GLU A 196 -3.09 21.94 0.46
CA GLU A 196 -4.40 21.64 -0.13
C GLU A 196 -4.38 20.57 -1.22
N ASN A 197 -3.22 20.31 -1.82
CA ASN A 197 -2.96 19.27 -2.82
C ASN A 197 -2.44 17.98 -2.20
N LEU A 198 -2.37 17.90 -0.86
CA LEU A 198 -1.81 16.79 -0.10
C LEU A 198 -0.31 16.57 -0.41
N ILE A 199 0.41 17.66 -0.67
CA ILE A 199 1.87 17.67 -0.83
C ILE A 199 2.50 18.05 0.51
N PRO A 200 3.51 17.29 0.98
CA PRO A 200 4.19 17.58 2.24
C PRO A 200 4.77 19.00 2.31
N THR A 201 4.48 19.70 3.38
CA THR A 201 4.99 21.05 3.69
C THR A 201 5.94 21.07 4.88
N GLY A 202 5.98 19.99 5.64
CA GLY A 202 6.81 19.82 6.83
C GLY A 202 6.34 18.67 7.70
N THR A 203 6.77 18.71 8.95
CA THR A 203 6.40 17.71 9.96
C THR A 203 6.11 18.38 11.29
N GLU A 204 5.29 17.74 12.13
CA GLU A 204 4.97 18.20 13.49
C GLU A 204 4.91 17.02 14.47
N PRO A 205 5.27 17.20 15.76
CA PRO A 205 5.09 16.15 16.76
C PRO A 205 3.59 15.79 16.93
N VAL A 206 3.31 14.50 17.14
CA VAL A 206 1.93 14.05 17.39
C VAL A 206 1.42 14.39 18.80
N ASP A 207 2.31 14.69 19.74
CA ASP A 207 1.98 14.88 21.15
C ASP A 207 0.84 15.89 21.39
N GLY A 208 -0.24 15.42 22.02
CA GLY A 208 -1.40 16.25 22.35
C GLY A 208 -2.24 16.69 21.16
N THR A 209 -2.05 16.12 19.99
CA THR A 209 -2.84 16.37 18.79
C THR A 209 -3.78 15.19 18.49
N LYS A 210 -4.70 15.36 17.53
CA LYS A 210 -5.53 14.27 17.00
C LYS A 210 -4.72 13.18 16.28
N TYR A 211 -3.48 13.46 15.95
CA TYR A 211 -2.56 12.56 15.25
C TYR A 211 -1.78 11.65 16.19
N ASP A 212 -1.97 11.75 17.50
CA ASP A 212 -1.34 10.85 18.46
C ASP A 212 -2.10 9.51 18.52
N LEU A 213 -1.64 8.58 17.69
CA LEU A 213 -2.19 7.23 17.57
C LEU A 213 -1.30 6.17 18.26
N ARG A 214 -0.38 6.57 19.13
CA ARG A 214 0.54 5.63 19.82
C ARG A 214 -0.18 4.70 20.78
N GLU A 215 -1.35 5.10 21.26
CA GLU A 215 -2.28 4.28 22.05
C GLU A 215 -3.49 3.89 21.19
N ASP A 216 -4.26 2.89 21.60
CA ASP A 216 -5.47 2.44 20.90
C ASP A 216 -6.52 3.57 20.83
N THR A 217 -6.50 4.30 19.72
CA THR A 217 -7.26 5.55 19.54
C THR A 217 -8.41 5.36 18.56
N LEU A 218 -9.64 5.70 18.99
CA LEU A 218 -10.82 5.64 18.12
C LEU A 218 -10.66 6.57 16.92
N LEU A 219 -11.03 6.07 15.74
CA LEU A 219 -11.04 6.82 14.48
C LEU A 219 -12.30 7.69 14.36
N THR A 220 -12.60 8.44 15.41
CA THR A 220 -13.81 9.25 15.51
C THR A 220 -13.71 10.51 14.68
N GLU A 221 -14.76 10.79 13.87
CA GLU A 221 -15.14 12.12 13.34
C GLU A 221 -14.08 12.90 12.53
N GLN A 222 -12.82 12.50 12.53
CA GLN A 222 -11.78 13.17 11.78
C GLN A 222 -11.43 12.35 10.53
N PRO A 223 -11.62 12.89 9.33
CA PRO A 223 -11.11 12.25 8.15
C PRO A 223 -9.59 12.25 8.19
N PHE A 224 -8.97 11.08 8.05
CA PHE A 224 -7.56 10.94 7.78
C PHE A 224 -7.35 10.66 6.28
N ASP A 225 -6.45 11.38 5.67
CA ASP A 225 -5.67 11.07 4.47
C ASP A 225 -4.29 11.66 4.72
N ASP A 226 -3.63 11.11 5.74
CA ASP A 226 -2.47 11.70 6.40
C ASP A 226 -1.34 10.67 6.51
N ALA A 227 -0.09 11.16 6.58
CA ALA A 227 1.09 10.33 6.77
C ALA A 227 1.73 10.56 8.14
N TRP A 228 2.30 9.49 8.69
CA TRP A 228 3.12 9.49 9.90
C TRP A 228 4.51 8.95 9.61
N THR A 229 5.51 9.52 10.25
CA THR A 229 6.92 9.12 10.19
C THR A 229 7.55 9.12 11.58
N ASP A 230 8.87 8.95 11.65
CA ASP A 230 9.59 8.79 12.93
C ASP A 230 8.98 7.62 13.73
N LEU A 231 9.00 6.46 13.08
CA LEU A 231 8.39 5.23 13.57
C LEU A 231 9.22 4.58 14.67
N GLU A 232 8.55 4.03 15.68
CA GLU A 232 9.18 3.25 16.74
C GLU A 232 9.26 1.78 16.32
N HIS A 233 10.42 1.36 15.81
CA HIS A 233 10.68 -0.03 15.46
C HIS A 233 10.96 -0.88 16.69
N ALA A 234 10.56 -2.14 16.65
CA ALA A 234 10.90 -3.14 17.65
C ALA A 234 12.39 -3.52 17.57
N GLU A 235 12.89 -4.32 18.54
CA GLU A 235 14.30 -4.74 18.59
C GLU A 235 14.74 -5.55 17.36
N ASP A 236 13.80 -6.23 16.69
CA ASP A 236 14.03 -7.00 15.47
C ASP A 236 13.97 -6.15 14.18
N GLY A 237 13.78 -4.84 14.31
CA GLY A 237 13.65 -3.89 13.21
C GLY A 237 12.23 -3.79 12.64
N SER A 238 11.28 -4.60 13.09
CA SER A 238 9.90 -4.53 12.58
C SER A 238 9.14 -3.33 13.15
N VAL A 239 8.13 -2.88 12.40
CA VAL A 239 7.15 -1.89 12.85
C VAL A 239 5.74 -2.39 12.58
N THR A 240 4.84 -2.21 13.55
CA THR A 240 3.49 -2.77 13.50
C THR A 240 2.45 -1.72 13.86
N ALA A 241 1.49 -1.49 12.96
CA ALA A 241 0.23 -0.84 13.27
C ALA A 241 -0.84 -1.89 13.58
N VAL A 242 -1.74 -1.59 14.51
CA VAL A 242 -2.84 -2.48 14.91
C VAL A 242 -4.18 -1.76 14.73
N PHE A 243 -4.99 -2.29 13.83
CA PHE A 243 -6.35 -1.83 13.59
C PHE A 243 -7.32 -2.69 14.38
N THR A 244 -8.09 -2.09 15.28
CA THR A 244 -9.12 -2.75 16.08
C THR A 244 -10.49 -2.45 15.47
N ARG A 245 -11.17 -3.49 15.03
CA ARG A 245 -12.51 -3.41 14.43
C ARG A 245 -13.57 -3.13 15.49
N ALA A 246 -14.73 -2.64 15.06
CA ALA A 246 -15.87 -2.40 15.96
C ALA A 246 -16.35 -3.67 16.71
N ASP A 247 -16.10 -4.87 16.16
CA ASP A 247 -16.39 -6.16 16.80
C ASP A 247 -15.30 -6.63 17.78
N GLY A 248 -14.25 -5.82 17.99
CA GLY A 248 -13.14 -6.08 18.90
C GLY A 248 -12.03 -6.96 18.32
N LYS A 249 -12.14 -7.42 17.08
CA LYS A 249 -11.06 -8.15 16.40
C LYS A 249 -9.96 -7.20 15.98
N LYS A 250 -8.72 -7.66 16.12
CA LYS A 250 -7.54 -6.86 15.82
C LYS A 250 -6.81 -7.41 14.60
N VAL A 251 -6.45 -6.53 13.69
CA VAL A 251 -5.64 -6.83 12.50
C VAL A 251 -4.35 -6.04 12.59
N ARG A 252 -3.22 -6.72 12.44
CA ARG A 252 -1.90 -6.09 12.37
C ARG A 252 -1.44 -5.91 10.93
N VAL A 253 -0.77 -4.83 10.66
CA VAL A 253 -0.09 -4.56 9.39
C VAL A 253 1.22 -3.84 9.67
N GLY A 254 2.26 -4.18 8.92
CA GLY A 254 3.57 -3.56 9.11
C GLY A 254 4.63 -4.11 8.19
N GLY A 255 5.90 -3.91 8.56
CA GLY A 255 7.03 -4.40 7.80
C GLY A 255 8.34 -4.33 8.56
N ASP A 256 9.43 -4.53 7.83
CA ASP A 256 10.79 -4.50 8.32
C ASP A 256 11.31 -3.05 8.50
N GLU A 257 12.61 -2.91 8.81
CA GLU A 257 13.27 -1.63 9.06
C GLU A 257 13.28 -0.67 7.86
N THR A 258 12.92 -1.13 6.67
CA THR A 258 12.81 -0.27 5.48
C THR A 258 11.52 0.53 5.45
N ILE A 259 10.53 0.19 6.30
CA ILE A 259 9.30 0.96 6.46
C ILE A 259 9.58 2.16 7.37
N THR A 260 9.50 3.35 6.81
CA THR A 260 9.81 4.61 7.48
C THR A 260 8.58 5.48 7.75
N SER A 261 7.46 5.14 7.11
CA SER A 261 6.21 5.89 7.23
C SER A 261 4.98 5.01 7.07
N PHE A 262 3.84 5.50 7.55
CA PHE A 262 2.51 4.97 7.25
C PHE A 262 1.62 6.07 6.69
N GLN A 263 0.82 5.73 5.66
CA GLN A 263 -0.34 6.53 5.27
C GLN A 263 -1.58 5.88 5.88
N VAL A 264 -2.50 6.70 6.41
CA VAL A 264 -3.81 6.26 6.86
C VAL A 264 -4.88 7.03 6.11
N CYS A 265 -5.78 6.32 5.43
CA CYS A 265 -6.91 6.92 4.74
C CYS A 265 -8.22 6.28 5.24
N THR A 266 -9.10 7.10 5.82
CA THR A 266 -10.41 6.63 6.29
C THR A 266 -11.46 6.62 5.19
N GLY A 267 -11.17 7.18 4.00
CA GLY A 267 -12.11 7.30 2.89
C GLY A 267 -13.29 8.23 3.16
N THR A 268 -13.26 8.98 4.27
CA THR A 268 -14.33 9.89 4.67
C THR A 268 -14.66 10.88 3.56
N LYS A 269 -15.95 10.99 3.22
CA LYS A 269 -16.48 11.80 2.11
C LYS A 269 -16.15 11.25 0.71
N PHE A 270 -15.61 10.05 0.57
CA PHE A 270 -15.55 9.42 -0.73
C PHE A 270 -16.96 9.17 -1.26
N PRO A 271 -17.18 9.23 -2.59
CA PRO A 271 -18.46 8.79 -3.15
C PRO A 271 -18.78 7.37 -2.69
N ALA A 272 -20.03 7.09 -2.29
CA ALA A 272 -20.45 5.82 -1.70
C ALA A 272 -20.02 4.59 -2.53
N PHE A 273 -20.02 4.70 -3.86
CA PHE A 273 -19.58 3.61 -4.75
C PHE A 273 -18.06 3.38 -4.78
N GLN A 274 -17.27 4.26 -4.17
CA GLN A 274 -15.81 4.20 -4.09
C GLN A 274 -15.30 4.07 -2.65
N HIS A 275 -16.18 4.16 -1.64
CA HIS A 275 -15.80 4.11 -0.25
C HIS A 275 -15.77 2.65 0.24
N PRO A 276 -14.58 2.03 0.41
CA PRO A 276 -14.48 0.67 0.89
C PRO A 276 -14.93 0.56 2.35
N ALA A 277 -15.53 -0.58 2.74
CA ALA A 277 -15.94 -0.84 4.12
C ALA A 277 -14.74 -1.15 5.04
N GLY A 278 -13.87 -0.15 5.22
CA GLY A 278 -12.62 -0.29 5.96
C GLY A 278 -11.82 1.00 6.05
N VAL A 279 -10.60 0.85 6.51
CA VAL A 279 -9.60 1.92 6.63
C VAL A 279 -8.32 1.46 5.95
N ALA A 280 -7.76 2.28 5.06
CA ALA A 280 -6.44 2.01 4.51
C ALA A 280 -5.37 2.34 5.55
N VAL A 281 -4.49 1.37 5.80
CA VAL A 281 -3.31 1.53 6.66
C VAL A 281 -2.11 0.99 5.86
N GLU A 282 -1.30 1.91 5.36
CA GLU A 282 -0.34 1.66 4.31
C GLU A 282 1.08 1.79 4.83
N PRO A 283 1.81 0.70 5.12
CA PRO A 283 3.24 0.77 5.37
C PRO A 283 3.98 1.18 4.08
N GLN A 284 4.88 2.18 4.21
CA GLN A 284 5.61 2.80 3.11
C GLN A 284 7.09 2.92 3.44
N THR A 285 7.94 2.82 2.41
CA THR A 285 9.38 3.11 2.54
C THR A 285 9.69 4.60 2.45
N ALA A 286 8.73 5.41 2.02
CA ALA A 286 8.79 6.88 2.02
C ALA A 286 7.39 7.45 1.87
N TYR A 287 7.10 8.58 2.49
CA TYR A 287 5.84 9.31 2.30
C TYR A 287 5.83 10.12 1.00
N ALA A 288 4.72 10.84 0.73
CA ALA A 288 4.51 11.60 -0.51
C ALA A 288 5.69 12.51 -0.88
N ASN A 289 5.87 12.76 -2.18
CA ASN A 289 6.85 13.65 -2.78
C ASN A 289 8.32 13.28 -2.54
N ALA A 290 8.59 12.03 -2.11
CA ALA A 290 9.93 11.57 -1.71
C ALA A 290 11.00 11.74 -2.81
N PHE A 291 10.62 11.68 -4.09
CA PHE A 291 11.56 11.87 -5.20
C PHE A 291 12.10 13.30 -5.32
N ASN A 292 11.40 14.31 -4.77
CA ASN A 292 11.83 15.70 -4.77
C ASN A 292 12.75 16.04 -3.57
N PRO A 293 12.33 15.93 -2.32
CA PRO A 293 13.21 16.18 -1.18
C PRO A 293 14.29 15.10 -1.02
N GLY A 294 14.06 13.86 -1.52
CA GLY A 294 14.98 12.74 -1.40
C GLY A 294 15.10 12.18 0.02
N ASN A 295 14.23 12.56 0.94
CA ASN A 295 14.17 12.00 2.28
C ASN A 295 13.65 10.56 2.20
N GLU A 296 14.31 9.65 2.94
CA GLU A 296 13.94 8.23 3.01
C GLU A 296 13.96 7.48 1.66
N LEU A 297 14.40 8.17 0.61
CA LEU A 297 14.46 7.62 -0.73
C LEU A 297 15.53 6.53 -0.84
N ILE A 298 15.11 5.34 -1.27
CA ILE A 298 16.04 4.26 -1.60
C ILE A 298 16.65 4.53 -2.98
N VAL A 299 17.97 4.42 -3.09
CA VAL A 299 18.70 4.54 -4.36
C VAL A 299 19.32 3.19 -4.70
N ILE A 300 18.82 2.55 -5.77
CA ILE A 300 19.32 1.26 -6.21
C ILE A 300 20.39 1.48 -7.28
N LYS A 301 21.65 1.10 -6.98
CA LYS A 301 22.77 1.23 -7.93
C LYS A 301 22.69 0.16 -9.03
N PRO A 302 23.33 0.40 -10.19
CA PRO A 302 23.45 -0.61 -11.25
C PRO A 302 23.96 -1.96 -10.72
N GLY A 303 23.23 -3.04 -11.01
CA GLY A 303 23.57 -4.40 -10.59
C GLY A 303 23.28 -4.70 -9.12
N GLU A 304 22.74 -3.76 -8.33
CA GLU A 304 22.31 -3.98 -6.95
C GLU A 304 20.80 -4.24 -6.85
N ALA A 305 20.39 -4.80 -5.72
CA ALA A 305 18.99 -5.02 -5.37
C ALA A 305 18.67 -4.43 -4.00
N THR A 306 17.41 -4.10 -3.79
CA THR A 306 16.82 -3.80 -2.48
C THR A 306 15.65 -4.73 -2.23
N SER A 307 15.30 -4.94 -0.97
CA SER A 307 14.15 -5.76 -0.57
C SER A 307 13.45 -5.12 0.61
N THR A 308 12.13 -5.19 0.62
CA THR A 308 11.25 -4.77 1.71
C THR A 308 10.32 -5.92 2.04
N SER A 309 10.19 -6.25 3.32
CA SER A 309 9.28 -7.27 3.82
C SER A 309 8.13 -6.63 4.60
N LEU A 310 6.92 -7.05 4.28
CA LEU A 310 5.68 -6.55 4.86
C LEU A 310 4.85 -7.74 5.37
N PHE A 311 3.97 -7.47 6.32
CA PHE A 311 3.08 -8.50 6.86
C PHE A 311 1.69 -7.94 7.16
N LEU A 312 0.68 -8.84 7.12
CA LEU A 312 -0.69 -8.55 7.51
C LEU A 312 -1.33 -9.83 8.07
N GLY A 313 -1.97 -9.75 9.24
CA GLY A 313 -2.61 -10.89 9.87
C GLY A 313 -3.41 -10.50 11.10
N MET A 314 -3.93 -11.51 11.81
CA MET A 314 -4.56 -11.26 13.12
C MET A 314 -3.51 -10.80 14.13
N ALA A 315 -3.88 -9.83 14.96
CA ALA A 315 -3.13 -9.51 16.17
C ALA A 315 -3.69 -10.30 17.36
N GLU A 316 -2.83 -10.64 18.30
CA GLU A 316 -3.21 -11.32 19.56
C GLU A 316 -4.01 -10.40 20.51
#